data_89b04af370f67305dfa5e4b0a71863ce
#
_entry.id   89b04af370f67305dfa5e4b0a71863ce
#
_cell.length_a   1.000
_cell.length_b   1.000
_cell.length_c   1.000
_cell.angle_alpha   90.00
_cell.angle_beta   90.00
_cell.angle_gamma   90.00
#
_symmetry.space_group_name_H-M   'P 1'
#
loop_
_entity.id
_entity.type
_entity.pdbx_description
1 polymer ?
#
loop_
_entity_poly.entity_id
_entity_poly.type
_entity_poly.pdbx_seq_one_letter_code
_entity_poly.pdbx_strand_id
1 'polypeptide(L)'
;MGKKSIIILAAGAGTRMKSDTPKVLHKISGKPMLYYSIKEALKLSDDITVVLYHQFEKVKAEIEKYFSNINFVIQDHKNYPGTGGAVMGIVPKYEKVLVLNGDMPLIQANELEKFEINATIVMSVLELESADGYGRVIIENGNVKKIVEQKDASEDELKITTANAGIYQFETKFLLENLPKLDNNNAQKEYYITDLVEMAISQGKVLKPLVVNEENFKGVNSKVELADAEVIHQNRIKKEFMKAGVIMRLPDTIYIEEGVEIEGESIIENGVSLLGNAKIINSHIKTNSVVEDSIVKDSDVGPMGRVRPGSELTNTHIGNFVETKKAKLTGVKAGHLSYLGDCSIDKGTNIGCGTITCNYDGVNKHQTIIGKNVFVGSDTQFVAPVNIEDDVLIGAGSTVTGNVKKGELYLTRAKAKTIDGFFYKHFSSKKK
;
A
#
# COMPACT_ATOMS: atom_id res chain seq x y z
N MET A 1 18.40 -20.36 13.57
CA MET A 1 18.86 -18.96 13.41
C MET A 1 18.96 -18.29 14.77
N GLY A 2 20.08 -17.60 15.06
CA GLY A 2 20.22 -16.81 16.27
C GLY A 2 19.28 -15.61 16.24
N LYS A 3 18.63 -15.29 17.37
CA LYS A 3 17.83 -14.05 17.47
C LYS A 3 18.77 -12.84 17.38
N LYS A 4 18.36 -11.78 16.70
CA LYS A 4 19.08 -10.51 16.56
C LYS A 4 18.16 -9.34 16.93
N SER A 5 18.71 -8.27 17.47
CA SER A 5 18.01 -6.99 17.61
C SER A 5 18.00 -6.25 16.27
N ILE A 6 16.95 -5.48 15.99
CA ILE A 6 16.89 -4.69 14.76
C ILE A 6 16.61 -3.22 15.12
N ILE A 7 17.46 -2.34 14.62
CA ILE A 7 17.32 -0.89 14.76
C ILE A 7 17.01 -0.32 13.38
N ILE A 8 15.92 0.43 13.25
CA ILE A 8 15.51 1.04 11.99
C ILE A 8 15.66 2.56 12.10
N LEU A 9 16.55 3.13 11.31
CA LEU A 9 16.83 4.56 11.29
C LEU A 9 15.81 5.31 10.44
N ALA A 10 14.96 6.10 11.05
CA ALA A 10 13.90 6.87 10.40
C ALA A 10 13.84 8.33 10.87
N ALA A 11 14.98 8.87 11.35
CA ALA A 11 15.08 10.20 11.93
C ALA A 11 15.30 11.33 10.91
N GLY A 12 15.61 11.02 9.65
CA GLY A 12 15.99 11.99 8.63
C GLY A 12 14.86 12.95 8.23
N ALA A 13 15.19 14.22 8.00
CA ALA A 13 14.23 15.26 7.60
C ALA A 13 13.67 15.09 6.16
N GLY A 14 14.37 14.36 5.27
CA GLY A 14 13.88 14.04 3.93
C GLY A 14 13.65 15.24 3.00
N THR A 15 14.48 16.27 3.09
CA THR A 15 14.32 17.56 2.36
C THR A 15 14.22 17.40 0.84
N ARG A 16 14.88 16.39 0.26
CA ARG A 16 14.82 16.05 -1.18
C ARG A 16 13.43 15.64 -1.66
N MET A 17 12.53 15.20 -0.76
CA MET A 17 11.15 14.87 -1.09
C MET A 17 10.30 16.09 -1.44
N LYS A 18 10.70 17.29 -1.05
CA LYS A 18 9.95 18.56 -1.25
C LYS A 18 8.49 18.41 -0.84
N SER A 19 8.25 17.97 0.39
CA SER A 19 6.93 17.60 0.92
C SER A 19 6.85 17.88 2.42
N ASP A 20 5.67 18.30 2.90
CA ASP A 20 5.37 18.42 4.33
C ASP A 20 5.09 17.06 5.00
N THR A 21 4.92 16.02 4.19
CA THR A 21 4.81 14.64 4.68
C THR A 21 6.20 14.11 5.00
N PRO A 22 6.44 13.57 6.22
CA PRO A 22 7.69 12.91 6.56
C PRO A 22 8.09 11.89 5.49
N LYS A 23 9.36 11.86 5.11
CA LYS A 23 9.86 10.99 4.04
C LYS A 23 9.36 9.54 4.18
N VAL A 24 9.48 8.98 5.35
CA VAL A 24 9.15 7.57 5.64
C VAL A 24 7.64 7.27 5.65
N LEU A 25 6.79 8.31 5.62
CA LEU A 25 5.33 8.19 5.53
C LEU A 25 4.78 8.28 4.10
N HIS A 26 5.61 8.56 3.09
CA HIS A 26 5.15 8.45 1.71
C HIS A 26 4.77 7.00 1.42
N LYS A 27 3.66 6.82 0.72
CA LYS A 27 3.05 5.51 0.50
C LYS A 27 3.59 4.83 -0.75
N ILE A 28 3.70 3.52 -0.65
CA ILE A 28 3.91 2.56 -1.73
C ILE A 28 2.80 1.52 -1.58
N SER A 29 2.05 1.24 -2.63
CA SER A 29 0.93 0.28 -2.61
C SER A 29 0.00 0.47 -1.39
N GLY A 30 -0.33 1.73 -1.07
CA GLY A 30 -1.24 2.11 0.01
C GLY A 30 -0.65 2.19 1.42
N LYS A 31 0.56 1.66 1.68
CA LYS A 31 1.20 1.66 3.00
C LYS A 31 2.42 2.59 3.05
N PRO A 32 2.73 3.21 4.22
CA PRO A 32 3.96 4.01 4.40
C PRO A 32 5.23 3.21 4.09
N MET A 33 6.28 3.84 3.57
CA MET A 33 7.56 3.15 3.31
C MET A 33 8.11 2.45 4.55
N LEU A 34 8.04 3.10 5.71
CA LEU A 34 8.51 2.53 6.98
C LEU A 34 7.75 1.26 7.39
N TYR A 35 6.48 1.13 6.97
CA TYR A 35 5.69 -0.10 7.18
C TYR A 35 6.42 -1.33 6.64
N TYR A 36 7.00 -1.25 5.44
CA TYR A 36 7.65 -2.39 4.80
C TYR A 36 8.92 -2.81 5.53
N SER A 37 9.77 -1.86 5.92
CA SER A 37 10.98 -2.15 6.70
C SER A 37 10.65 -2.83 8.03
N ILE A 38 9.60 -2.37 8.72
CA ILE A 38 9.12 -2.96 9.97
C ILE A 38 8.51 -4.36 9.74
N LYS A 39 7.65 -4.50 8.72
CA LYS A 39 7.02 -5.78 8.34
C LYS A 39 8.06 -6.87 8.10
N GLU A 40 9.12 -6.54 7.36
CA GLU A 40 10.19 -7.50 7.07
C GLU A 40 11.07 -7.77 8.30
N ALA A 41 11.34 -6.76 9.12
CA ALA A 41 12.08 -6.91 10.38
C ALA A 41 11.35 -7.82 11.38
N LEU A 42 10.03 -7.72 11.49
CA LEU A 42 9.20 -8.54 12.39
C LEU A 42 9.24 -10.04 12.06
N LYS A 43 9.57 -10.43 10.84
CA LYS A 43 9.76 -11.84 10.48
C LYS A 43 11.03 -12.43 11.10
N LEU A 44 11.99 -11.57 11.50
CA LEU A 44 13.32 -11.96 11.96
C LEU A 44 13.56 -11.74 13.46
N SER A 45 12.81 -10.83 14.08
CA SER A 45 13.05 -10.39 15.46
C SER A 45 11.79 -9.98 16.19
N ASP A 46 11.81 -10.20 17.51
CA ASP A 46 10.87 -9.63 18.48
C ASP A 46 11.44 -8.39 19.21
N ASP A 47 12.66 -7.97 18.88
CA ASP A 47 13.34 -6.80 19.44
C ASP A 47 13.61 -5.79 18.33
N ILE A 48 12.64 -4.90 18.09
CA ILE A 48 12.69 -3.90 17.04
C ILE A 48 12.58 -2.51 17.64
N THR A 49 13.53 -1.67 17.33
CA THR A 49 13.56 -0.26 17.74
C THR A 49 13.57 0.64 16.51
N VAL A 50 12.61 1.51 16.39
CA VAL A 50 12.53 2.54 15.34
C VAL A 50 12.98 3.87 15.91
N VAL A 51 14.02 4.43 15.31
CA VAL A 51 14.59 5.72 15.72
C VAL A 51 13.97 6.83 14.90
N LEU A 52 13.33 7.76 15.57
CA LEU A 52 12.60 8.89 14.98
C LEU A 52 13.18 10.22 15.48
N TYR A 53 12.98 11.29 14.72
CA TYR A 53 13.25 12.66 15.14
C TYR A 53 12.28 13.64 14.47
N HIS A 54 12.41 13.87 13.18
CA HIS A 54 11.57 14.83 12.46
C HIS A 54 10.10 14.39 12.45
N GLN A 55 9.18 15.24 12.96
CA GLN A 55 7.75 14.97 13.10
C GLN A 55 7.45 13.62 13.81
N PHE A 56 8.18 13.32 14.85
CA PHE A 56 8.10 12.08 15.63
C PHE A 56 6.66 11.65 15.92
N GLU A 57 5.84 12.55 16.50
CA GLU A 57 4.45 12.20 16.90
C GLU A 57 3.61 11.72 15.70
N LYS A 58 3.77 12.40 14.55
CA LYS A 58 3.02 12.04 13.33
C LYS A 58 3.45 10.69 12.78
N VAL A 59 4.76 10.42 12.76
CA VAL A 59 5.28 9.14 12.26
C VAL A 59 4.86 8.01 13.18
N LYS A 60 5.04 8.17 14.48
CA LYS A 60 4.65 7.18 15.49
C LYS A 60 3.17 6.86 15.40
N ALA A 61 2.29 7.87 15.44
CA ALA A 61 0.84 7.68 15.38
C ALA A 61 0.37 6.98 14.10
N GLU A 62 1.04 7.21 12.96
CA GLU A 62 0.70 6.50 11.72
C GLU A 62 1.12 5.04 11.77
N ILE A 63 2.32 4.74 12.28
CA ILE A 63 2.87 3.38 12.33
C ILE A 63 2.16 2.52 13.39
N GLU A 64 1.75 3.08 14.51
CA GLU A 64 0.98 2.39 15.55
C GLU A 64 -0.39 1.89 15.07
N LYS A 65 -0.91 2.39 13.94
CA LYS A 65 -2.12 1.83 13.30
C LYS A 65 -1.91 0.41 12.75
N TYR A 66 -0.66 0.02 12.49
CA TYR A 66 -0.31 -1.24 11.85
C TYR A 66 0.42 -2.21 12.79
N PHE A 67 1.17 -1.68 13.76
CA PHE A 67 2.04 -2.47 14.62
C PHE A 67 1.94 -2.04 16.09
N SER A 68 1.77 -3.01 16.98
CA SER A 68 1.64 -2.77 18.44
C SER A 68 2.91 -3.06 19.24
N ASN A 69 3.84 -3.86 18.69
CA ASN A 69 5.00 -4.36 19.43
C ASN A 69 6.32 -3.80 18.88
N ILE A 70 6.39 -2.47 18.77
CA ILE A 70 7.57 -1.75 18.26
C ILE A 70 8.02 -0.74 19.31
N ASN A 71 9.32 -0.70 19.58
CA ASN A 71 9.92 0.34 20.41
C ASN A 71 10.21 1.57 19.56
N PHE A 72 9.77 2.74 20.02
CA PHE A 72 10.10 4.01 19.40
C PHE A 72 11.03 4.80 20.30
N VAL A 73 12.14 5.27 19.71
CA VAL A 73 13.12 6.11 20.40
C VAL A 73 13.27 7.43 19.65
N ILE A 74 13.31 8.52 20.37
CA ILE A 74 13.59 9.85 19.79
C ILE A 74 15.10 10.06 19.81
N GLN A 75 15.69 10.33 18.64
CA GLN A 75 17.10 10.69 18.54
C GLN A 75 17.35 12.01 19.27
N ASP A 76 18.32 12.06 20.15
CA ASP A 76 18.88 13.32 20.68
C ASP A 76 19.73 14.00 19.59
N HIS A 77 19.08 14.49 18.55
CA HIS A 77 19.74 15.08 17.39
C HIS A 77 20.56 16.35 17.74
N LYS A 78 20.25 16.99 18.86
CA LYS A 78 20.99 18.19 19.30
C LYS A 78 22.40 17.84 19.75
N ASN A 79 22.53 16.76 20.53
CA ASN A 79 23.81 16.35 21.09
C ASN A 79 24.49 15.27 20.21
N TYR A 80 23.69 14.43 19.54
CA TYR A 80 24.16 13.30 18.75
C TYR A 80 23.49 13.29 17.35
N PRO A 81 23.83 14.26 16.47
CA PRO A 81 23.35 14.24 15.09
C PRO A 81 24.02 13.12 14.28
N GLY A 82 23.36 12.71 13.16
CA GLY A 82 23.90 11.70 12.24
C GLY A 82 23.47 10.26 12.56
N THR A 83 23.92 9.32 11.74
CA THR A 83 23.48 7.91 11.77
C THR A 83 24.03 7.13 12.97
N GLY A 84 25.25 7.41 13.39
CA GLY A 84 25.83 6.86 14.63
C GLY A 84 25.14 7.43 15.85
N GLY A 85 24.87 8.76 15.84
CA GLY A 85 24.11 9.42 16.89
C GLY A 85 22.70 8.89 17.07
N ALA A 86 22.05 8.45 16.01
CA ALA A 86 20.72 7.85 16.07
C ALA A 86 20.69 6.50 16.82
N VAL A 87 21.83 5.80 16.91
CA VAL A 87 21.95 4.53 17.64
C VAL A 87 22.40 4.75 19.09
N MET A 88 22.87 5.94 19.45
CA MET A 88 23.34 6.26 20.82
C MET A 88 22.27 6.00 21.87
N GLY A 89 22.68 5.32 22.97
CA GLY A 89 21.79 5.03 24.09
C GLY A 89 20.84 3.86 23.91
N ILE A 90 20.78 3.23 22.73
CA ILE A 90 19.97 2.03 22.49
C ILE A 90 20.76 0.82 23.00
N VAL A 91 20.10 -0.01 23.81
CA VAL A 91 20.65 -1.27 24.33
C VAL A 91 19.93 -2.44 23.66
N PRO A 92 20.57 -3.08 22.65
CA PRO A 92 19.99 -4.25 21.99
C PRO A 92 19.88 -5.44 22.94
N LYS A 93 18.83 -6.24 22.77
CA LYS A 93 18.55 -7.43 23.61
C LYS A 93 19.43 -8.62 23.26
N TYR A 94 19.83 -8.76 22.00
CA TYR A 94 20.53 -9.93 21.48
C TYR A 94 22.01 -9.66 21.19
N GLU A 95 22.79 -10.71 21.02
CA GLU A 95 24.24 -10.64 20.78
C GLU A 95 24.61 -10.02 19.43
N LYS A 96 23.68 -10.00 18.49
CA LYS A 96 23.81 -9.33 17.20
C LYS A 96 22.75 -8.27 17.02
N VAL A 97 23.10 -7.17 16.40
CA VAL A 97 22.20 -6.08 16.06
C VAL A 97 22.31 -5.72 14.58
N LEU A 98 21.19 -5.69 13.90
CA LEU A 98 21.06 -5.27 12.51
C LEU A 98 20.52 -3.84 12.46
N VAL A 99 21.24 -2.94 11.80
CA VAL A 99 20.85 -1.54 11.61
C VAL A 99 20.37 -1.35 10.18
N LEU A 100 19.09 -0.98 10.02
CA LEU A 100 18.41 -0.75 8.76
C LEU A 100 18.06 0.73 8.57
N ASN A 101 17.85 1.13 7.33
CA ASN A 101 17.27 2.43 7.00
C ASN A 101 15.75 2.32 6.75
N GLY A 102 14.97 3.22 7.34
CA GLY A 102 13.50 3.24 7.22
C GLY A 102 12.99 3.72 5.87
N ASP A 103 13.86 4.14 4.98
CA ASP A 103 13.57 4.56 3.61
C ASP A 103 13.92 3.51 2.54
N MET A 104 14.11 2.26 2.94
CA MET A 104 14.35 1.12 2.05
C MET A 104 13.11 0.19 1.99
N PRO A 105 12.02 0.58 1.30
CA PRO A 105 10.75 -0.13 1.36
C PRO A 105 10.73 -1.45 0.58
N LEU A 106 11.74 -1.71 -0.23
CA LEU A 106 11.81 -2.91 -1.07
C LEU A 106 12.61 -4.06 -0.44
N ILE A 107 13.16 -3.83 0.77
CA ILE A 107 13.96 -4.85 1.47
C ILE A 107 13.09 -6.05 1.85
N GLN A 108 13.67 -7.24 1.84
CA GLN A 108 12.99 -8.49 2.14
C GLN A 108 13.71 -9.25 3.25
N ALA A 109 12.95 -9.98 4.07
CA ALA A 109 13.48 -10.75 5.19
C ALA A 109 14.55 -11.78 4.77
N ASN A 110 14.34 -12.48 3.65
CA ASN A 110 15.30 -13.44 3.10
C ASN A 110 16.65 -12.82 2.73
N GLU A 111 16.68 -11.53 2.36
CA GLU A 111 17.93 -10.79 2.13
C GLU A 111 18.60 -10.42 3.46
N LEU A 112 17.82 -10.06 4.46
CA LEU A 112 18.30 -9.73 5.80
C LEU A 112 18.82 -10.98 6.56
N GLU A 113 18.31 -12.16 6.25
CA GLU A 113 18.80 -13.43 6.77
C GLU A 113 20.25 -13.72 6.35
N LYS A 114 20.65 -13.27 5.16
CA LYS A 114 22.02 -13.47 4.65
C LYS A 114 23.10 -12.77 5.48
N PHE A 115 22.73 -11.83 6.36
CA PHE A 115 23.65 -11.20 7.31
C PHE A 115 24.12 -12.16 8.44
N GLU A 116 23.61 -13.38 8.53
CA GLU A 116 24.05 -14.41 9.48
C GLU A 116 25.47 -14.92 9.16
N ILE A 117 26.43 -14.02 9.12
CA ILE A 117 27.84 -14.27 8.91
C ILE A 117 28.58 -14.14 10.25
N ASN A 118 29.52 -15.01 10.52
CA ASN A 118 30.37 -14.91 11.72
C ASN A 118 31.49 -13.87 11.51
N ALA A 119 31.19 -12.64 11.93
CA ALA A 119 32.09 -11.49 11.86
C ALA A 119 31.68 -10.44 12.88
N THR A 120 32.60 -9.58 13.27
CA THR A 120 32.33 -8.45 14.18
C THR A 120 31.41 -7.44 13.52
N ILE A 121 31.60 -7.18 12.21
CA ILE A 121 30.70 -6.39 11.38
C ILE A 121 30.45 -7.15 10.07
N VAL A 122 29.18 -7.19 9.66
CA VAL A 122 28.78 -7.53 8.28
C VAL A 122 28.16 -6.29 7.68
N MET A 123 28.65 -5.83 6.54
CA MET A 123 28.10 -4.67 5.86
C MET A 123 27.58 -5.02 4.48
N SER A 124 26.45 -4.45 4.10
CA SER A 124 25.91 -4.56 2.76
C SER A 124 26.74 -3.78 1.75
N VAL A 125 27.01 -4.40 0.60
CA VAL A 125 27.80 -3.82 -0.50
C VAL A 125 27.03 -4.03 -1.80
N LEU A 126 26.93 -2.97 -2.59
CA LEU A 126 26.42 -3.03 -3.96
C LEU A 126 27.58 -3.29 -4.92
N GLU A 127 27.34 -4.10 -5.94
CA GLU A 127 28.20 -4.18 -7.12
C GLU A 127 27.48 -3.44 -8.26
N LEU A 128 27.97 -2.27 -8.64
CA LEU A 128 27.36 -1.36 -9.59
C LEU A 128 28.15 -1.35 -10.91
N GLU A 129 27.51 -1.00 -12.02
CA GLU A 129 28.22 -0.71 -13.29
C GLU A 129 29.10 0.53 -13.14
N SER A 130 28.61 1.56 -12.44
CA SER A 130 29.35 2.73 -11.99
C SER A 130 28.96 3.06 -10.55
N ALA A 131 29.94 3.25 -9.68
CA ALA A 131 29.73 3.68 -8.30
C ALA A 131 29.77 5.19 -8.12
N ASP A 132 29.54 5.99 -9.18
CA ASP A 132 29.56 7.45 -9.10
C ASP A 132 28.53 7.99 -8.11
N GLY A 133 29.00 8.86 -7.23
CA GLY A 133 28.17 9.42 -6.15
C GLY A 133 28.15 8.60 -4.86
N TYR A 134 28.78 7.40 -4.84
CA TYR A 134 28.84 6.53 -3.67
C TYR A 134 30.23 6.47 -3.06
N GLY A 135 30.31 6.19 -1.77
CA GLY A 135 31.57 5.75 -1.13
C GLY A 135 31.97 4.35 -1.60
N ARG A 136 33.23 4.17 -1.98
CA ARG A 136 33.80 2.88 -2.43
C ARG A 136 34.12 2.01 -1.25
N VAL A 137 33.83 0.72 -1.37
CA VAL A 137 34.20 -0.29 -0.38
C VAL A 137 35.35 -1.12 -0.93
N ILE A 138 36.54 -1.00 -0.33
CA ILE A 138 37.72 -1.75 -0.73
C ILE A 138 37.67 -3.11 -0.03
N ILE A 139 37.70 -4.18 -0.84
CA ILE A 139 37.62 -5.56 -0.36
C ILE A 139 38.89 -6.30 -0.77
N GLU A 140 39.59 -6.89 0.23
CA GLU A 140 40.74 -7.71 0.00
C GLU A 140 40.64 -9.03 0.78
N ASN A 141 40.92 -10.13 0.11
CA ASN A 141 40.84 -11.50 0.68
C ASN A 141 39.47 -11.78 1.35
N GLY A 142 38.38 -11.27 0.75
CA GLY A 142 37.03 -11.44 1.25
C GLY A 142 36.73 -10.71 2.57
N ASN A 143 37.48 -9.66 2.90
CA ASN A 143 37.26 -8.77 4.05
C ASN A 143 37.21 -7.30 3.57
N VAL A 144 36.41 -6.48 4.24
CA VAL A 144 36.43 -5.04 4.02
C VAL A 144 37.70 -4.45 4.63
N LYS A 145 38.40 -3.66 3.85
CA LYS A 145 39.66 -3.01 4.25
C LYS A 145 39.52 -1.52 4.47
N LYS A 146 38.64 -0.87 3.71
CA LYS A 146 38.49 0.59 3.77
C LYS A 146 37.16 0.98 3.12
N ILE A 147 36.57 2.05 3.59
CA ILE A 147 35.53 2.81 2.87
C ILE A 147 36.17 4.14 2.46
N VAL A 148 36.07 4.52 1.20
CA VAL A 148 36.61 5.78 0.67
C VAL A 148 35.49 6.57 0.04
N GLU A 149 35.24 7.75 0.55
CA GLU A 149 34.28 8.67 -0.07
C GLU A 149 34.75 9.10 -1.47
N GLN A 150 33.83 9.33 -2.39
CA GLN A 150 34.17 9.67 -3.79
C GLN A 150 35.10 10.88 -3.91
N LYS A 151 34.98 11.87 -3.01
CA LYS A 151 35.79 13.09 -3.02
C LYS A 151 37.24 12.87 -2.61
N ASP A 152 37.49 11.81 -1.83
CA ASP A 152 38.78 11.48 -1.24
C ASP A 152 39.43 10.31 -1.96
N ALA A 153 38.76 9.72 -2.96
CA ALA A 153 39.21 8.56 -3.69
C ALA A 153 40.29 8.92 -4.74
N SER A 154 41.38 8.15 -4.79
CA SER A 154 42.35 8.19 -5.86
C SER A 154 41.76 7.72 -7.20
N GLU A 155 42.48 7.97 -8.33
CA GLU A 155 42.05 7.52 -9.65
C GLU A 155 41.82 6.00 -9.74
N ASP A 156 42.61 5.21 -8.99
CA ASP A 156 42.43 3.76 -8.95
C ASP A 156 41.28 3.34 -8.04
N GLU A 157 41.06 4.02 -6.94
CA GLU A 157 39.89 3.79 -6.07
C GLU A 157 38.57 4.18 -6.74
N LEU A 158 38.57 5.19 -7.62
CA LEU A 158 37.39 5.56 -8.41
C LEU A 158 36.93 4.48 -9.40
N LYS A 159 37.82 3.57 -9.81
CA LYS A 159 37.49 2.43 -10.68
C LYS A 159 36.79 1.29 -9.94
N ILE A 160 36.79 1.33 -8.60
CA ILE A 160 36.14 0.31 -7.78
C ILE A 160 34.62 0.48 -7.90
N THR A 161 33.94 -0.61 -8.23
CA THR A 161 32.49 -0.66 -8.48
C THR A 161 31.67 -1.08 -7.26
N THR A 162 32.36 -1.49 -6.17
CA THR A 162 31.70 -1.84 -4.91
C THR A 162 31.40 -0.61 -4.07
N ALA A 163 30.12 -0.46 -3.70
CA ALA A 163 29.60 0.68 -2.97
C ALA A 163 28.93 0.27 -1.65
N ASN A 164 28.93 1.17 -0.66
CA ASN A 164 28.25 0.96 0.60
C ASN A 164 26.72 1.06 0.44
N ALA A 165 26.00 -0.01 0.77
CA ALA A 165 24.53 -0.05 0.71
C ALA A 165 23.84 0.44 2.01
N GLY A 166 24.61 0.74 3.07
CA GLY A 166 24.10 1.42 4.27
C GLY A 166 23.38 0.54 5.29
N ILE A 167 23.45 -0.78 5.18
CA ILE A 167 22.92 -1.72 6.19
C ILE A 167 24.09 -2.47 6.84
N TYR A 168 24.04 -2.59 8.16
CA TYR A 168 25.11 -3.17 8.95
C TYR A 168 24.55 -4.12 9.99
N GLN A 169 25.19 -5.29 10.16
CA GLN A 169 25.05 -6.11 11.34
C GLN A 169 26.33 -6.00 12.18
N PHE A 170 26.17 -5.71 13.46
CA PHE A 170 27.26 -5.63 14.45
C PHE A 170 27.13 -6.74 15.47
N GLU A 171 28.27 -7.20 16.02
CA GLU A 171 28.27 -7.79 17.35
C GLU A 171 27.85 -6.70 18.35
N THR A 172 26.82 -6.96 19.15
CA THR A 172 26.29 -5.97 20.12
C THR A 172 27.35 -5.46 21.08
N LYS A 173 28.22 -6.36 21.55
CA LYS A 173 29.34 -5.98 22.41
C LYS A 173 30.27 -4.95 21.76
N PHE A 174 30.66 -5.20 20.50
CA PHE A 174 31.52 -4.27 19.76
C PHE A 174 30.82 -2.91 19.57
N LEU A 175 29.55 -2.92 19.19
CA LEU A 175 28.76 -1.70 19.02
C LEU A 175 28.74 -0.87 20.30
N LEU A 176 28.35 -1.45 21.42
CA LEU A 176 28.22 -0.74 22.71
C LEU A 176 29.56 -0.24 23.25
N GLU A 177 30.65 -0.95 23.02
CA GLU A 177 31.99 -0.53 23.46
C GLU A 177 32.56 0.62 22.63
N ASN A 178 32.19 0.75 21.35
CA ASN A 178 32.83 1.68 20.43
C ASN A 178 31.91 2.87 20.05
N LEU A 179 30.60 2.71 20.10
CA LEU A 179 29.65 3.77 19.80
C LEU A 179 29.91 5.07 20.62
N PRO A 180 30.18 5.02 21.94
CA PRO A 180 30.51 6.22 22.73
C PRO A 180 31.84 6.89 22.38
N LYS A 181 32.69 6.25 21.58
CA LYS A 181 34.01 6.78 21.16
C LYS A 181 33.92 7.48 19.79
N LEU A 182 32.79 7.43 19.12
CA LEU A 182 32.58 8.18 17.89
C LEU A 182 32.76 9.69 18.17
N ASP A 183 33.33 10.39 17.23
CA ASP A 183 33.40 11.84 17.23
C ASP A 183 32.61 12.45 16.06
N ASN A 184 32.51 13.76 16.01
CA ASN A 184 31.85 14.50 14.95
C ASN A 184 32.82 15.52 14.28
N ASN A 185 34.09 15.19 14.20
CA ASN A 185 35.15 16.02 13.61
C ASN A 185 35.15 15.93 12.07
N ASN A 186 33.98 16.01 11.45
CA ASN A 186 33.78 15.99 10.02
C ASN A 186 33.05 17.26 9.52
N ALA A 187 32.93 17.42 8.20
CA ALA A 187 32.37 18.60 7.59
C ALA A 187 30.91 18.88 7.99
N GLN A 188 30.14 17.82 8.30
CA GLN A 188 28.72 17.92 8.66
C GLN A 188 28.48 18.01 10.18
N LYS A 189 29.54 17.84 11.00
CA LYS A 189 29.45 17.78 12.47
C LYS A 189 28.49 16.69 12.97
N GLU A 190 28.48 15.53 12.31
CA GLU A 190 27.62 14.39 12.59
C GLU A 190 28.43 13.18 13.05
N TYR A 191 27.82 12.34 13.89
CA TYR A 191 28.37 11.04 14.26
C TYR A 191 27.99 10.00 13.21
N TYR A 192 28.96 9.47 12.48
CA TYR A 192 28.68 8.51 11.42
C TYR A 192 28.80 7.06 11.91
N ILE A 193 27.83 6.23 11.55
CA ILE A 193 27.91 4.78 11.84
C ILE A 193 29.03 4.11 11.04
N THR A 194 29.42 4.67 9.90
CA THR A 194 30.52 4.21 9.06
C THR A 194 31.88 4.30 9.77
N ASP A 195 32.04 5.22 10.72
CA ASP A 195 33.29 5.37 11.47
C ASP A 195 33.57 4.13 12.36
N LEU A 196 32.50 3.39 12.76
CA LEU A 196 32.63 2.10 13.44
C LEU A 196 33.35 1.05 12.57
N VAL A 197 33.21 1.16 11.25
CA VAL A 197 33.92 0.27 10.30
C VAL A 197 35.41 0.52 10.36
N GLU A 198 35.87 1.78 10.33
CA GLU A 198 37.27 2.15 10.46
C GLU A 198 37.83 1.78 11.83
N MET A 199 37.08 1.99 12.90
CA MET A 199 37.47 1.57 14.24
C MET A 199 37.65 0.06 14.35
N ALA A 200 36.78 -0.73 13.72
CA ALA A 200 36.90 -2.18 13.72
C ALA A 200 38.16 -2.64 12.94
N ILE A 201 38.43 -2.01 11.80
CA ILE A 201 39.66 -2.29 11.00
C ILE A 201 40.91 -1.99 11.83
N SER A 202 40.98 -0.82 12.47
CA SER A 202 42.11 -0.41 13.31
C SER A 202 42.35 -1.35 14.50
N GLN A 203 41.28 -1.96 15.02
CA GLN A 203 41.34 -2.96 16.11
C GLN A 203 41.61 -4.40 15.60
N GLY A 204 41.83 -4.59 14.30
CA GLY A 204 42.07 -5.91 13.71
C GLY A 204 40.90 -6.85 13.75
N LYS A 205 39.68 -6.32 13.83
CA LYS A 205 38.40 -7.09 13.82
C LYS A 205 38.08 -7.63 12.44
N VAL A 206 37.23 -8.66 12.38
CA VAL A 206 36.79 -9.27 11.12
C VAL A 206 35.58 -8.51 10.60
N LEU A 207 35.68 -7.95 9.39
CA LEU A 207 34.60 -7.28 8.65
C LEU A 207 34.34 -8.02 7.36
N LYS A 208 33.11 -8.49 7.20
CA LYS A 208 32.69 -9.21 6.00
C LYS A 208 31.76 -8.33 5.14
N PRO A 209 32.06 -8.22 3.82
CA PRO A 209 31.10 -7.67 2.88
C PRO A 209 30.01 -8.71 2.61
N LEU A 210 28.78 -8.25 2.50
CA LEU A 210 27.65 -9.00 1.94
C LEU A 210 27.20 -8.28 0.67
N VAL A 211 27.46 -8.89 -0.48
CA VAL A 211 26.94 -8.36 -1.76
C VAL A 211 25.44 -8.56 -1.79
N VAL A 212 24.72 -7.47 -2.03
CA VAL A 212 23.26 -7.42 -2.02
C VAL A 212 22.68 -6.94 -3.35
N ASN A 213 21.43 -7.26 -3.59
CA ASN A 213 20.73 -6.82 -4.81
C ASN A 213 20.42 -5.31 -4.73
N GLU A 214 20.84 -4.54 -5.72
CA GLU A 214 20.66 -3.08 -5.78
C GLU A 214 19.18 -2.69 -5.65
N GLU A 215 18.29 -3.36 -6.38
CA GLU A 215 16.86 -3.05 -6.37
C GLU A 215 16.24 -3.15 -4.97
N ASN A 216 16.65 -4.19 -4.20
CA ASN A 216 16.10 -4.44 -2.87
C ASN A 216 16.63 -3.47 -1.82
N PHE A 217 17.87 -2.99 -1.99
CA PHE A 217 18.57 -2.14 -1.02
C PHE A 217 18.61 -0.66 -1.42
N LYS A 218 17.87 -0.28 -2.45
CA LYS A 218 17.78 1.12 -2.87
C LYS A 218 16.94 1.94 -1.89
N GLY A 219 17.54 3.00 -1.34
CA GLY A 219 16.84 3.98 -0.52
C GLY A 219 16.03 4.97 -1.38
N VAL A 220 14.85 5.33 -0.90
CA VAL A 220 13.96 6.31 -1.56
C VAL A 220 14.17 7.69 -0.97
N ASN A 221 14.71 8.64 -1.75
CA ASN A 221 15.05 9.98 -1.31
C ASN A 221 14.34 11.10 -2.11
N SER A 222 13.74 10.74 -3.24
CA SER A 222 13.02 11.66 -4.13
C SER A 222 11.69 11.06 -4.57
N LYS A 223 10.83 11.90 -5.18
CA LYS A 223 9.55 11.42 -5.74
C LYS A 223 9.74 10.56 -6.98
N VAL A 224 10.87 10.69 -7.68
CA VAL A 224 11.22 9.81 -8.81
C VAL A 224 11.51 8.41 -8.28
N GLU A 225 12.42 8.31 -7.30
CA GLU A 225 12.75 7.02 -6.67
C GLU A 225 11.54 6.39 -5.96
N LEU A 226 10.61 7.21 -5.43
CA LEU A 226 9.34 6.72 -4.88
C LEU A 226 8.49 6.04 -5.97
N ALA A 227 8.38 6.66 -7.15
CA ALA A 227 7.64 6.09 -8.27
C ALA A 227 8.29 4.80 -8.78
N ASP A 228 9.62 4.76 -8.88
CA ASP A 228 10.36 3.56 -9.26
C ASP A 228 10.10 2.42 -8.26
N ALA A 229 10.18 2.72 -6.96
CA ALA A 229 9.90 1.73 -5.90
C ALA A 229 8.45 1.23 -5.93
N GLU A 230 7.48 2.11 -6.25
CA GLU A 230 6.07 1.72 -6.46
C GLU A 230 5.95 0.70 -7.59
N VAL A 231 6.57 0.95 -8.75
CA VAL A 231 6.54 0.03 -9.91
C VAL A 231 7.12 -1.34 -9.54
N ILE A 232 8.28 -1.35 -8.88
CA ILE A 232 8.93 -2.59 -8.46
C ILE A 232 8.04 -3.38 -7.50
N HIS A 233 7.47 -2.70 -6.49
CA HIS A 233 6.60 -3.34 -5.51
C HIS A 233 5.32 -3.87 -6.15
N GLN A 234 4.66 -3.09 -7.03
CA GLN A 234 3.49 -3.52 -7.79
C GLN A 234 3.78 -4.78 -8.62
N ASN A 235 4.94 -4.83 -9.28
CA ASN A 235 5.32 -6.00 -10.07
C ASN A 235 5.52 -7.25 -9.19
N ARG A 236 6.03 -7.09 -7.96
CA ARG A 236 6.16 -8.20 -7.00
C ARG A 236 4.80 -8.71 -6.57
N ILE A 237 3.89 -7.85 -6.13
CA ILE A 237 2.53 -8.22 -5.71
C ILE A 237 1.82 -8.99 -6.85
N LYS A 238 1.78 -8.43 -8.04
CA LYS A 238 1.12 -9.04 -9.21
C LYS A 238 1.73 -10.37 -9.58
N LYS A 239 3.06 -10.49 -9.54
CA LYS A 239 3.76 -11.75 -9.84
C LYS A 239 3.39 -12.86 -8.86
N GLU A 240 3.26 -12.55 -7.57
CA GLU A 240 2.87 -13.55 -6.57
C GLU A 240 1.41 -14.02 -6.79
N PHE A 241 0.47 -13.13 -7.08
CA PHE A 241 -0.89 -13.53 -7.43
C PHE A 241 -0.95 -14.38 -8.72
N MET A 242 -0.20 -14.01 -9.76
CA MET A 242 -0.15 -14.81 -11.00
C MET A 242 0.46 -16.19 -10.76
N LYS A 243 1.49 -16.32 -9.93
CA LYS A 243 2.02 -17.62 -9.51
C LYS A 243 1.00 -18.45 -8.72
N ALA A 244 0.13 -17.81 -7.97
CA ALA A 244 -0.96 -18.46 -7.24
C ALA A 244 -2.17 -18.82 -8.13
N GLY A 245 -2.11 -18.53 -9.45
CA GLY A 245 -3.14 -18.94 -10.42
C GLY A 245 -4.10 -17.84 -10.85
N VAL A 246 -3.94 -16.61 -10.37
CA VAL A 246 -4.77 -15.48 -10.78
C VAL A 246 -4.41 -15.05 -12.21
N ILE A 247 -5.41 -14.89 -13.06
CA ILE A 247 -5.22 -14.37 -14.42
C ILE A 247 -5.24 -12.85 -14.38
N MET A 248 -4.17 -12.21 -14.87
CA MET A 248 -4.09 -10.76 -15.01
C MET A 248 -3.86 -10.38 -16.47
N ARG A 249 -4.73 -9.53 -17.02
CA ARG A 249 -4.60 -9.01 -18.39
C ARG A 249 -3.91 -7.67 -18.37
N LEU A 250 -2.82 -7.52 -19.13
CA LEU A 250 -1.98 -6.31 -19.14
C LEU A 250 -1.61 -5.85 -17.72
N PRO A 251 -0.89 -6.67 -16.95
CA PRO A 251 -0.68 -6.45 -15.51
C PRO A 251 -0.06 -5.10 -15.16
N ASP A 252 0.68 -4.47 -16.07
CA ASP A 252 1.29 -3.15 -15.84
C ASP A 252 0.26 -2.03 -15.66
N THR A 253 -0.98 -2.25 -16.09
CA THR A 253 -2.09 -1.30 -15.94
C THR A 253 -2.94 -1.54 -14.70
N ILE A 254 -2.70 -2.65 -13.98
CA ILE A 254 -3.43 -3.03 -12.77
C ILE A 254 -2.73 -2.45 -11.55
N TYR A 255 -3.50 -1.86 -10.63
CA TYR A 255 -3.01 -1.36 -9.36
C TYR A 255 -3.60 -2.14 -8.18
N ILE A 256 -2.75 -2.64 -7.29
CA ILE A 256 -3.14 -3.47 -6.14
C ILE A 256 -2.48 -2.92 -4.88
N GLU A 257 -3.27 -2.53 -3.89
CA GLU A 257 -2.73 -2.13 -2.59
C GLU A 257 -2.32 -3.33 -1.73
N GLU A 258 -1.36 -3.07 -0.87
CA GLU A 258 -0.92 -4.02 0.17
C GLU A 258 -2.08 -4.32 1.11
N GLY A 259 -2.41 -5.58 1.32
CA GLY A 259 -3.57 -6.02 2.11
C GLY A 259 -4.73 -6.56 1.28
N VAL A 260 -4.69 -6.40 -0.05
CA VAL A 260 -5.64 -7.05 -0.96
C VAL A 260 -5.41 -8.56 -1.00
N GLU A 261 -6.48 -9.33 -0.97
CA GLU A 261 -6.47 -10.79 -1.10
C GLU A 261 -7.17 -11.20 -2.40
N ILE A 262 -6.54 -12.07 -3.17
CA ILE A 262 -7.16 -12.64 -4.39
C ILE A 262 -6.99 -14.15 -4.35
N GLU A 263 -8.10 -14.87 -4.41
CA GLU A 263 -8.15 -16.32 -4.27
C GLU A 263 -8.90 -16.98 -5.44
N GLY A 264 -8.64 -18.27 -5.63
CA GLY A 264 -9.30 -19.13 -6.57
C GLY A 264 -9.08 -18.73 -8.04
N GLU A 265 -9.98 -19.17 -8.93
CA GLU A 265 -9.93 -18.87 -10.36
C GLU A 265 -10.42 -17.43 -10.65
N SER A 266 -9.66 -16.44 -10.18
CA SER A 266 -10.01 -15.03 -10.37
C SER A 266 -9.33 -14.44 -11.60
N ILE A 267 -10.03 -13.53 -12.29
CA ILE A 267 -9.55 -12.82 -13.48
C ILE A 267 -9.59 -11.33 -13.20
N ILE A 268 -8.46 -10.66 -13.35
CA ILE A 268 -8.33 -9.21 -13.20
C ILE A 268 -7.94 -8.63 -14.55
N GLU A 269 -8.79 -7.77 -15.10
CA GLU A 269 -8.55 -7.14 -16.39
C GLU A 269 -7.75 -5.84 -16.26
N ASN A 270 -7.33 -5.30 -17.40
CA ASN A 270 -6.54 -4.07 -17.47
C ASN A 270 -7.24 -2.86 -16.82
N GLY A 271 -6.44 -1.97 -16.24
CA GLY A 271 -6.90 -0.73 -15.60
C GLY A 271 -7.69 -0.92 -14.30
N VAL A 272 -7.78 -2.15 -13.78
CA VAL A 272 -8.44 -2.41 -12.51
C VAL A 272 -7.61 -1.86 -11.35
N SER A 273 -8.31 -1.29 -10.35
CA SER A 273 -7.72 -0.89 -9.06
C SER A 273 -8.36 -1.67 -7.92
N LEU A 274 -7.54 -2.39 -7.16
CA LEU A 274 -7.94 -3.11 -5.95
C LEU A 274 -7.31 -2.42 -4.74
N LEU A 275 -8.14 -1.90 -3.83
CA LEU A 275 -7.73 -0.96 -2.80
C LEU A 275 -8.09 -1.47 -1.39
N GLY A 276 -7.32 -1.01 -0.40
CA GLY A 276 -7.54 -1.31 1.01
C GLY A 276 -7.37 -2.81 1.31
N ASN A 277 -8.37 -3.39 1.96
CA ASN A 277 -8.42 -4.83 2.28
C ASN A 277 -9.48 -5.54 1.41
N ALA A 278 -9.53 -5.22 0.12
CA ALA A 278 -10.45 -5.87 -0.81
C ALA A 278 -10.15 -7.38 -0.91
N LYS A 279 -11.21 -8.20 -0.91
CA LYS A 279 -11.13 -9.67 -1.09
C LYS A 279 -11.86 -10.07 -2.36
N ILE A 280 -11.14 -10.71 -3.27
CA ILE A 280 -11.64 -11.19 -4.56
C ILE A 280 -11.52 -12.71 -4.57
N ILE A 281 -12.65 -13.41 -4.67
CA ILE A 281 -12.70 -14.87 -4.57
C ILE A 281 -13.47 -15.42 -5.76
N ASN A 282 -12.85 -16.27 -6.59
CA ASN A 282 -13.45 -16.88 -7.78
C ASN A 282 -14.22 -15.88 -8.65
N SER A 283 -13.65 -14.70 -8.88
CA SER A 283 -14.42 -13.57 -9.44
C SER A 283 -13.71 -12.93 -10.62
N HIS A 284 -14.51 -12.29 -11.49
CA HIS A 284 -14.01 -11.58 -12.66
C HIS A 284 -14.16 -10.08 -12.49
N ILE A 285 -13.06 -9.37 -12.29
CA ILE A 285 -13.03 -7.91 -12.22
C ILE A 285 -12.63 -7.39 -13.59
N LYS A 286 -13.60 -6.78 -14.28
CA LYS A 286 -13.48 -6.33 -15.67
C LYS A 286 -12.83 -4.95 -15.76
N THR A 287 -12.39 -4.62 -16.95
CA THR A 287 -11.64 -3.41 -17.31
C THR A 287 -12.08 -2.13 -16.57
N ASN A 288 -11.12 -1.39 -16.03
CA ASN A 288 -11.27 -0.08 -15.38
C ASN A 288 -12.25 -0.08 -14.18
N SER A 289 -12.49 -1.22 -13.55
CA SER A 289 -13.31 -1.30 -12.34
C SER A 289 -12.46 -1.02 -11.10
N VAL A 290 -13.11 -0.52 -10.05
CA VAL A 290 -12.48 -0.24 -8.76
C VAL A 290 -13.19 -1.01 -7.66
N VAL A 291 -12.43 -1.77 -6.85
CA VAL A 291 -12.94 -2.47 -5.67
C VAL A 291 -12.13 -2.02 -4.45
N GLU A 292 -12.80 -1.50 -3.43
CA GLU A 292 -12.17 -0.92 -2.24
C GLU A 292 -12.81 -1.47 -0.96
N ASP A 293 -12.00 -1.97 -0.02
CA ASP A 293 -12.42 -2.47 1.31
C ASP A 293 -13.74 -3.28 1.28
N SER A 294 -13.82 -4.25 0.38
CA SER A 294 -15.08 -4.97 0.05
C SER A 294 -14.78 -6.41 -0.31
N ILE A 295 -15.82 -7.26 -0.24
CA ILE A 295 -15.74 -8.68 -0.60
C ILE A 295 -16.50 -8.92 -1.90
N VAL A 296 -15.84 -9.52 -2.89
CA VAL A 296 -16.43 -9.95 -4.15
C VAL A 296 -16.17 -11.46 -4.31
N LYS A 297 -17.23 -12.24 -4.22
CA LYS A 297 -17.17 -13.70 -4.25
C LYS A 297 -18.08 -14.28 -5.32
N ASP A 298 -17.57 -15.24 -6.15
CA ASP A 298 -18.31 -15.93 -7.19
C ASP A 298 -19.11 -14.96 -8.10
N SER A 299 -18.50 -13.78 -8.41
CA SER A 299 -19.19 -12.61 -8.97
C SER A 299 -18.40 -11.99 -10.11
N ASP A 300 -19.06 -11.14 -10.89
CA ASP A 300 -18.36 -10.31 -11.86
C ASP A 300 -18.71 -8.83 -11.70
N VAL A 301 -17.69 -7.97 -11.88
CA VAL A 301 -17.78 -6.52 -11.70
C VAL A 301 -17.24 -5.80 -12.92
N GLY A 302 -18.06 -4.91 -13.49
CA GLY A 302 -17.65 -4.05 -14.59
C GLY A 302 -18.10 -4.50 -15.98
N PRO A 303 -17.54 -3.86 -17.04
CA PRO A 303 -16.47 -2.86 -16.97
C PRO A 303 -16.89 -1.55 -16.29
N MET A 304 -15.91 -0.79 -15.78
CA MET A 304 -16.13 0.50 -15.13
C MET A 304 -17.15 0.43 -13.97
N GLY A 305 -17.19 -0.69 -13.24
CA GLY A 305 -17.94 -0.85 -12.01
C GLY A 305 -17.18 -0.31 -10.82
N ARG A 306 -17.88 0.20 -9.80
CA ARG A 306 -17.28 0.70 -8.57
C ARG A 306 -17.87 0.04 -7.33
N VAL A 307 -17.08 -0.76 -6.65
CA VAL A 307 -17.46 -1.40 -5.38
C VAL A 307 -16.76 -0.65 -4.25
N ARG A 308 -17.54 0.13 -3.48
CA ARG A 308 -17.04 1.00 -2.40
C ARG A 308 -17.08 0.29 -1.05
N PRO A 309 -16.32 0.82 -0.05
CA PRO A 309 -16.15 0.20 1.25
C PRO A 309 -17.41 -0.33 1.91
N GLY A 310 -17.28 -1.52 2.51
CA GLY A 310 -18.33 -2.20 3.24
C GLY A 310 -19.36 -2.93 2.37
N SER A 311 -19.07 -3.13 1.06
CA SER A 311 -19.93 -3.93 0.19
C SER A 311 -19.52 -5.41 0.20
N GLU A 312 -20.53 -6.29 0.15
CA GLU A 312 -20.39 -7.73 0.07
C GLU A 312 -21.22 -8.25 -1.13
N LEU A 313 -20.54 -8.74 -2.16
CA LEU A 313 -21.15 -9.28 -3.36
C LEU A 313 -20.92 -10.79 -3.42
N THR A 314 -21.98 -11.57 -3.53
CA THR A 314 -21.91 -13.01 -3.67
C THR A 314 -22.80 -13.47 -4.80
N ASN A 315 -22.26 -14.26 -5.76
CA ASN A 315 -23.02 -14.76 -6.90
C ASN A 315 -23.73 -13.66 -7.72
N THR A 316 -23.09 -12.49 -7.83
CA THR A 316 -23.73 -11.23 -8.27
C THR A 316 -23.06 -10.69 -9.52
N HIS A 317 -23.88 -10.17 -10.45
CA HIS A 317 -23.43 -9.46 -11.64
C HIS A 317 -23.60 -7.95 -11.44
N ILE A 318 -22.49 -7.24 -11.39
CA ILE A 318 -22.42 -5.78 -11.41
C ILE A 318 -21.87 -5.35 -12.77
N GLY A 319 -22.67 -4.64 -13.53
CA GLY A 319 -22.31 -4.23 -14.88
C GLY A 319 -21.73 -2.82 -14.98
N ASN A 320 -21.87 -2.25 -16.17
CA ASN A 320 -21.24 -1.00 -16.57
C ASN A 320 -21.80 0.20 -15.81
N PHE A 321 -20.92 1.01 -15.21
CA PHE A 321 -21.24 2.20 -14.42
C PHE A 321 -22.19 1.96 -13.23
N VAL A 322 -22.15 0.78 -12.64
CA VAL A 322 -22.86 0.50 -11.40
C VAL A 322 -21.92 0.78 -10.23
N GLU A 323 -22.43 1.54 -9.27
CA GLU A 323 -21.72 1.84 -8.01
C GLU A 323 -22.44 1.18 -6.84
N THR A 324 -21.71 0.48 -5.97
CA THR A 324 -22.22 -0.07 -4.71
C THR A 324 -21.48 0.54 -3.52
N LYS A 325 -22.17 0.72 -2.39
CA LYS A 325 -21.59 1.21 -1.14
C LYS A 325 -22.33 0.63 0.07
N LYS A 326 -21.62 -0.05 0.97
CA LYS A 326 -22.26 -0.72 2.11
C LYS A 326 -23.47 -1.54 1.67
N ALA A 327 -23.33 -2.25 0.53
CA ALA A 327 -24.38 -3.02 -0.10
C ALA A 327 -24.12 -4.51 0.11
N LYS A 328 -25.14 -5.26 0.56
CA LYS A 328 -25.09 -6.71 0.64
C LYS A 328 -25.95 -7.30 -0.49
N LEU A 329 -25.30 -7.85 -1.51
CA LEU A 329 -25.95 -8.34 -2.71
C LEU A 329 -25.69 -9.85 -2.86
N THR A 330 -26.75 -10.65 -2.93
CA THR A 330 -26.62 -12.11 -3.10
C THR A 330 -27.44 -12.56 -4.29
N GLY A 331 -26.80 -13.08 -5.33
CA GLY A 331 -27.49 -13.59 -6.53
C GLY A 331 -28.25 -12.51 -7.32
N VAL A 332 -27.72 -11.30 -7.35
CA VAL A 332 -28.35 -10.10 -7.94
C VAL A 332 -27.79 -9.81 -9.32
N LYS A 333 -28.60 -9.29 -10.22
CA LYS A 333 -28.19 -8.74 -11.50
C LYS A 333 -28.46 -7.24 -11.55
N ALA A 334 -27.41 -6.41 -11.62
CA ALA A 334 -27.47 -4.96 -11.80
C ALA A 334 -26.52 -4.56 -12.95
N GLY A 335 -27.04 -4.54 -14.18
CA GLY A 335 -26.23 -4.47 -15.40
C GLY A 335 -25.74 -3.08 -15.78
N HIS A 336 -26.42 -1.99 -15.40
CA HIS A 336 -26.17 -0.67 -15.97
C HIS A 336 -26.52 0.48 -15.02
N LEU A 337 -25.65 1.52 -14.99
CA LEU A 337 -25.95 2.89 -14.56
C LEU A 337 -26.79 2.99 -13.26
N SER A 338 -26.45 2.26 -12.22
CA SER A 338 -27.22 2.23 -10.98
C SER A 338 -26.36 2.61 -9.76
N TYR A 339 -26.99 3.23 -8.76
CA TYR A 339 -26.38 3.44 -7.44
C TYR A 339 -27.10 2.61 -6.37
N LEU A 340 -26.38 1.69 -5.78
CA LEU A 340 -26.87 0.77 -4.76
C LEU A 340 -26.11 1.02 -3.44
N GLY A 341 -26.59 1.98 -2.66
CA GLY A 341 -25.99 2.40 -1.40
C GLY A 341 -26.83 2.02 -0.19
N ASP A 342 -26.18 1.59 0.90
CA ASP A 342 -26.81 1.22 2.18
C ASP A 342 -28.03 0.30 1.94
N CYS A 343 -27.85 -0.81 1.21
CA CYS A 343 -28.93 -1.70 0.82
C CYS A 343 -28.60 -3.17 1.02
N SER A 344 -29.66 -3.99 1.13
CA SER A 344 -29.58 -5.45 1.08
C SER A 344 -30.52 -5.95 0.00
N ILE A 345 -30.01 -6.73 -0.97
CA ILE A 345 -30.79 -7.24 -2.10
C ILE A 345 -30.53 -8.73 -2.24
N ASP A 346 -31.60 -9.50 -2.31
CA ASP A 346 -31.53 -10.95 -2.26
C ASP A 346 -31.70 -11.60 -3.64
N LYS A 347 -31.53 -12.92 -3.68
CA LYS A 347 -31.35 -13.80 -4.82
C LYS A 347 -32.47 -13.68 -5.86
N GLY A 348 -32.05 -13.68 -7.13
CA GLY A 348 -32.96 -13.68 -8.28
C GLY A 348 -33.49 -12.30 -8.64
N THR A 349 -33.09 -11.27 -7.89
CA THR A 349 -33.53 -9.88 -8.14
C THR A 349 -32.73 -9.28 -9.29
N ASN A 350 -33.49 -8.67 -10.21
CA ASN A 350 -32.95 -7.89 -11.33
C ASN A 350 -33.17 -6.39 -11.09
N ILE A 351 -32.08 -5.64 -11.09
CA ILE A 351 -32.11 -4.17 -10.97
C ILE A 351 -32.03 -3.53 -12.35
N GLY A 352 -33.07 -2.80 -12.70
CA GLY A 352 -33.14 -2.06 -13.96
C GLY A 352 -32.16 -0.90 -14.04
N CYS A 353 -31.77 -0.53 -15.25
CA CYS A 353 -30.89 0.59 -15.53
C CYS A 353 -31.37 1.89 -14.90
N GLY A 354 -30.49 2.69 -14.31
CA GLY A 354 -30.85 3.98 -13.69
C GLY A 354 -31.52 3.86 -12.31
N THR A 355 -31.48 2.68 -11.69
CA THR A 355 -32.01 2.50 -10.33
C THR A 355 -31.12 3.18 -9.30
N ILE A 356 -31.73 3.91 -8.36
CA ILE A 356 -31.04 4.63 -7.29
C ILE A 356 -31.70 4.28 -5.95
N THR A 357 -30.89 3.83 -4.99
CA THR A 357 -31.29 3.82 -3.59
C THR A 357 -31.01 5.22 -3.01
N CYS A 358 -32.06 6.00 -2.79
CA CYS A 358 -31.97 7.33 -2.18
C CYS A 358 -31.76 7.17 -0.66
N ASN A 359 -30.56 6.82 -0.27
CA ASN A 359 -30.21 6.41 1.09
C ASN A 359 -29.89 7.56 2.06
N TYR A 360 -29.90 8.81 1.61
CA TYR A 360 -29.50 9.97 2.41
C TYR A 360 -30.56 11.07 2.35
N ASP A 361 -31.08 11.49 3.51
CA ASP A 361 -32.12 12.50 3.65
C ASP A 361 -31.59 13.93 3.89
N GLY A 362 -30.31 14.12 3.81
CA GLY A 362 -29.62 15.38 4.12
C GLY A 362 -28.98 15.39 5.52
N VAL A 363 -29.38 14.50 6.42
CA VAL A 363 -28.87 14.37 7.80
C VAL A 363 -28.46 12.92 8.08
N ASN A 364 -29.35 11.96 7.86
CA ASN A 364 -29.18 10.55 8.20
C ASN A 364 -29.11 9.66 6.96
N LYS A 365 -28.58 8.45 7.14
CA LYS A 365 -28.62 7.39 6.13
C LYS A 365 -29.61 6.33 6.53
N HIS A 366 -30.35 5.84 5.55
CA HIS A 366 -31.41 4.87 5.69
C HIS A 366 -31.17 3.68 4.77
N GLN A 367 -31.74 2.52 5.12
CA GLN A 367 -31.58 1.28 4.36
C GLN A 367 -32.72 1.04 3.38
N THR A 368 -32.36 0.47 2.23
CA THR A 368 -33.27 -0.17 1.29
C THR A 368 -33.11 -1.69 1.39
N ILE A 369 -34.20 -2.42 1.64
CA ILE A 369 -34.22 -3.88 1.69
C ILE A 369 -35.06 -4.39 0.53
N ILE A 370 -34.52 -5.25 -0.31
CA ILE A 370 -35.19 -5.87 -1.44
C ILE A 370 -35.07 -7.39 -1.34
N GLY A 371 -36.19 -8.07 -1.31
CA GLY A 371 -36.28 -9.51 -1.20
C GLY A 371 -35.90 -10.27 -2.47
N LYS A 372 -36.32 -11.53 -2.55
CA LYS A 372 -36.03 -12.45 -3.65
C LYS A 372 -36.92 -12.26 -4.86
N ASN A 373 -36.37 -12.58 -6.04
CA ASN A 373 -37.13 -12.59 -7.30
C ASN A 373 -37.84 -11.26 -7.62
N VAL A 374 -37.31 -10.13 -7.16
CA VAL A 374 -37.86 -8.83 -7.44
C VAL A 374 -37.40 -8.35 -8.82
N PHE A 375 -38.34 -7.90 -9.65
CA PHE A 375 -38.04 -7.23 -10.90
C PHE A 375 -38.17 -5.73 -10.72
N VAL A 376 -37.08 -5.01 -10.75
CA VAL A 376 -37.03 -3.56 -10.67
C VAL A 376 -36.93 -2.98 -12.08
N GLY A 377 -37.94 -2.24 -12.50
CA GLY A 377 -37.95 -1.53 -13.78
C GLY A 377 -36.89 -0.42 -13.84
N SER A 378 -36.50 -0.05 -15.05
CA SER A 378 -35.51 1.01 -15.25
C SER A 378 -35.98 2.36 -14.70
N ASP A 379 -35.03 3.22 -14.31
CA ASP A 379 -35.22 4.56 -13.75
C ASP A 379 -36.14 4.56 -12.50
N THR A 380 -35.86 3.61 -11.58
CA THR A 380 -36.55 3.49 -10.30
C THR A 380 -35.76 4.15 -9.18
N GLN A 381 -36.44 4.98 -8.36
CA GLN A 381 -35.85 5.58 -7.17
C GLN A 381 -36.50 4.98 -5.91
N PHE A 382 -35.68 4.38 -5.03
CA PHE A 382 -36.09 3.89 -3.72
C PHE A 382 -35.79 4.96 -2.67
N VAL A 383 -36.81 5.66 -2.17
CA VAL A 383 -36.62 6.67 -1.10
C VAL A 383 -36.60 5.94 0.24
N ALA A 384 -35.39 5.65 0.71
CA ALA A 384 -35.19 4.90 1.94
C ALA A 384 -35.66 5.69 3.21
N PRO A 385 -36.15 4.99 4.26
CA PRO A 385 -36.19 3.54 4.41
C PRO A 385 -37.38 2.89 3.68
N VAL A 386 -37.13 1.82 2.91
CA VAL A 386 -38.18 1.02 2.26
C VAL A 386 -37.83 -0.48 2.32
N ASN A 387 -38.87 -1.30 2.43
CA ASN A 387 -38.79 -2.75 2.38
C ASN A 387 -39.65 -3.30 1.26
N ILE A 388 -39.04 -3.98 0.31
CA ILE A 388 -39.69 -4.64 -0.82
C ILE A 388 -39.64 -6.14 -0.56
N GLU A 389 -40.81 -6.76 -0.39
CA GLU A 389 -40.87 -8.21 -0.14
C GLU A 389 -40.54 -9.03 -1.39
N ASP A 390 -40.55 -10.37 -1.25
CA ASP A 390 -40.25 -11.28 -2.36
C ASP A 390 -41.29 -11.20 -3.48
N ASP A 391 -40.91 -11.58 -4.71
CA ASP A 391 -41.80 -11.76 -5.87
C ASP A 391 -42.53 -10.46 -6.26
N VAL A 392 -41.91 -9.30 -6.11
CA VAL A 392 -42.48 -7.98 -6.42
C VAL A 392 -42.06 -7.52 -7.81
N LEU A 393 -42.93 -6.79 -8.52
CA LEU A 393 -42.60 -6.06 -9.73
C LEU A 393 -42.71 -4.55 -9.48
N ILE A 394 -41.62 -3.81 -9.72
CA ILE A 394 -41.59 -2.35 -9.71
C ILE A 394 -41.61 -1.87 -11.16
N GLY A 395 -42.66 -1.09 -11.53
CA GLY A 395 -42.74 -0.51 -12.86
C GLY A 395 -41.67 0.54 -13.14
N ALA A 396 -41.15 0.57 -14.37
CA ALA A 396 -40.14 1.56 -14.78
C ALA A 396 -40.59 3.01 -14.54
N GLY A 397 -39.68 3.88 -14.14
CA GLY A 397 -39.90 5.27 -13.80
C GLY A 397 -40.62 5.49 -12.47
N SER A 398 -40.64 4.51 -11.58
CA SER A 398 -41.35 4.61 -10.30
C SER A 398 -40.46 5.22 -9.20
N THR A 399 -41.07 6.09 -8.38
CA THR A 399 -40.46 6.56 -7.11
C THR A 399 -41.16 5.81 -5.97
N VAL A 400 -40.40 4.90 -5.34
CA VAL A 400 -40.94 4.05 -4.26
C VAL A 400 -40.66 4.72 -2.91
N THR A 401 -41.74 5.10 -2.23
CA THR A 401 -41.67 5.84 -0.94
C THR A 401 -42.25 5.05 0.23
N GLY A 402 -42.67 3.82 0.01
CA GLY A 402 -43.26 2.96 1.02
C GLY A 402 -42.94 1.48 0.79
N ASN A 403 -43.25 0.65 1.77
CA ASN A 403 -43.06 -0.79 1.68
C ASN A 403 -43.99 -1.42 0.65
N VAL A 404 -43.52 -2.45 -0.06
CA VAL A 404 -44.28 -3.19 -1.07
C VAL A 404 -44.37 -4.66 -0.64
N LYS A 405 -45.56 -5.21 -0.61
CA LYS A 405 -45.79 -6.59 -0.14
C LYS A 405 -45.61 -7.59 -1.26
N LYS A 406 -45.36 -8.82 -0.85
CA LYS A 406 -45.16 -9.97 -1.72
C LYS A 406 -46.27 -10.08 -2.80
N GLY A 407 -45.86 -10.27 -4.06
CA GLY A 407 -46.73 -10.46 -5.21
C GLY A 407 -47.32 -9.18 -5.76
N GLU A 408 -46.99 -8.00 -5.24
CA GLU A 408 -47.54 -6.73 -5.71
C GLU A 408 -46.78 -6.18 -6.93
N LEU A 409 -47.52 -5.43 -7.75
CA LEU A 409 -46.99 -4.48 -8.72
C LEU A 409 -47.05 -3.07 -8.12
N TYR A 410 -45.91 -2.42 -7.98
CA TYR A 410 -45.83 -1.01 -7.57
C TYR A 410 -45.58 -0.10 -8.78
N LEU A 411 -46.36 0.96 -8.89
CA LEU A 411 -46.33 1.83 -10.06
C LEU A 411 -46.63 3.28 -9.65
N THR A 412 -45.74 4.22 -9.99
CA THR A 412 -45.98 5.66 -9.84
C THR A 412 -45.78 6.33 -11.19
N ARG A 413 -46.89 6.66 -11.87
CA ARG A 413 -46.86 7.34 -13.17
C ARG A 413 -47.91 8.45 -13.25
N ALA A 414 -47.46 9.63 -13.70
CA ALA A 414 -48.38 10.69 -14.04
C ALA A 414 -49.21 10.31 -15.30
N LYS A 415 -50.47 10.79 -15.37
CA LYS A 415 -51.33 10.61 -16.58
C LYS A 415 -50.66 11.32 -17.76
N ALA A 416 -50.45 10.60 -18.85
CA ALA A 416 -49.85 11.16 -20.05
C ALA A 416 -50.73 12.25 -20.67
N LYS A 417 -50.13 13.33 -21.17
CA LYS A 417 -50.78 14.42 -21.92
C LYS A 417 -50.00 14.67 -23.20
N THR A 418 -50.67 14.64 -24.34
CA THR A 418 -50.13 15.02 -25.62
C THR A 418 -50.70 16.35 -26.09
N ILE A 419 -49.93 17.16 -26.79
CA ILE A 419 -50.36 18.43 -27.36
C ILE A 419 -49.95 18.42 -28.83
N ASP A 420 -50.94 18.35 -29.69
CA ASP A 420 -50.71 18.30 -31.14
C ASP A 420 -50.05 19.58 -31.65
N GLY A 421 -49.13 19.40 -32.58
CA GLY A 421 -48.46 20.51 -33.23
C GLY A 421 -47.53 21.36 -32.34
N PHE A 422 -47.39 21.00 -31.03
CA PHE A 422 -46.55 21.78 -30.09
C PHE A 422 -45.12 21.94 -30.56
N PHE A 423 -44.53 20.91 -31.17
CA PHE A 423 -43.16 20.96 -31.69
C PHE A 423 -43.04 22.09 -32.73
N TYR A 424 -43.90 22.13 -33.70
CA TYR A 424 -43.84 23.13 -34.75
C TYR A 424 -44.08 24.53 -34.20
N LYS A 425 -45.04 24.71 -33.29
CA LYS A 425 -45.32 25.97 -32.63
C LYS A 425 -44.12 26.48 -31.84
N HIS A 426 -43.41 25.59 -31.13
CA HIS A 426 -42.26 25.93 -30.28
C HIS A 426 -41.03 26.32 -31.12
N PHE A 427 -40.73 25.58 -32.18
CA PHE A 427 -39.55 25.80 -32.98
C PHE A 427 -39.72 26.77 -34.17
N SER A 428 -40.92 27.03 -34.65
CA SER A 428 -41.20 28.05 -35.66
C SER A 428 -40.89 29.47 -35.18
N SER A 429 -40.94 29.73 -33.89
CA SER A 429 -40.57 31.02 -33.30
C SER A 429 -39.04 31.28 -33.21
N LYS A 430 -38.21 30.26 -33.49
CA LYS A 430 -36.74 30.39 -33.47
C LYS A 430 -36.10 30.58 -34.85
N LYS A 431 -36.92 30.70 -35.93
CA LYS A 431 -36.47 31.01 -37.31
C LYS A 431 -36.74 32.48 -37.68
N LYS A 432 -36.39 33.42 -36.77
CA LYS A 432 -36.25 34.83 -37.09
C LYS A 432 -34.87 35.32 -36.75
#